data_dbd537955744662dac1de802c02214a2
#
_entry.id   dbd537955744662dac1de802c02214a2
#
_cell.length_a   1.000
_cell.length_b   1.000
_cell.length_c   1.000
_cell.angle_alpha   90.00
_cell.angle_beta   90.00
_cell.angle_gamma   90.00
#
_symmetry.space_group_name_H-M   'P 1'
#
loop_
_entity.id
_entity.type
_entity.pdbx_description
1 polymer ?
#
loop_
_entity_poly.entity_id
_entity_poly.type
_entity_poly.pdbx_seq_one_letter_code
_entity_poly.pdbx_strand_id
1 'polypeptide(L)'
;MSAVNTVSSGGSSGARGRVFRGSTVLLLCCFFAVAVICPLIRMLLNLGQADIPALLSSSAVGEAVLHSVIVSLTSTVIAILIAAVAAWCMTRTRVWLKAVFGVCILLPMLIPSISHGMGLIILFGSNGSLTKLLGLSGGIYGFVGIVVGSVMYAFPVAYIMISDILRYEDGTPYDAAAVLGLSKPRRFSAITMPYMRKPMISVVFAVFTMIVTDYGVPLMVGGMYKTLPVLMYEEVIGGQNFGKGSFFGLILLVPAVAAFFIDMFCKSDKRSGSIARPFDLRHNRARDIIALVLLLLISICVVYPIISFVAITFTKSYPYDLTFTMKNVANTFRKGAAGYLVNSIVIAFFTALLGTA
;
A
#
# COMPACT_ATOMS: atom_id res chain seq x y z
N MET A 1 35.28 -65.08 -6.70
CA MET A 1 35.90 -64.46 -5.52
C MET A 1 36.16 -63.01 -5.86
N SER A 2 35.42 -62.09 -5.35
CA SER A 2 35.81 -60.71 -4.97
C SER A 2 34.52 -60.02 -4.47
N ALA A 3 34.36 -59.90 -3.18
CA ALA A 3 33.28 -59.20 -2.51
C ALA A 3 33.61 -57.70 -2.56
N VAL A 4 32.67 -56.86 -3.11
CA VAL A 4 32.74 -55.41 -3.02
C VAL A 4 31.98 -54.98 -1.80
N ASN A 5 32.70 -54.51 -0.79
CA ASN A 5 32.17 -53.81 0.38
C ASN A 5 31.52 -52.50 -0.02
N THR A 6 30.22 -52.40 0.05
CA THR A 6 29.49 -51.14 0.03
C THR A 6 29.47 -50.55 1.44
N VAL A 7 30.32 -49.53 1.64
CA VAL A 7 30.34 -48.73 2.86
C VAL A 7 29.10 -47.85 2.91
N SER A 8 28.21 -48.13 3.90
CA SER A 8 27.04 -47.29 4.21
C SER A 8 27.49 -46.04 4.96
N SER A 9 27.61 -44.90 4.24
CA SER A 9 27.87 -43.57 4.82
C SER A 9 26.68 -42.63 4.72
N GLY A 10 25.46 -43.14 5.04
CA GLY A 10 24.20 -42.39 4.85
C GLY A 10 23.55 -41.84 6.14
N GLY A 11 24.10 -42.09 7.34
CA GLY A 11 23.39 -41.87 8.61
C GLY A 11 23.54 -40.47 9.25
N SER A 12 24.63 -39.76 9.02
CA SER A 12 24.97 -38.53 9.79
C SER A 12 24.49 -37.22 9.19
N SER A 13 24.29 -37.15 7.88
CA SER A 13 23.84 -35.92 7.21
C SER A 13 22.33 -35.65 7.40
N GLY A 14 21.53 -36.68 7.47
CA GLY A 14 20.07 -36.58 7.68
C GLY A 14 19.67 -36.16 9.11
N ALA A 15 20.48 -36.52 10.10
CA ALA A 15 20.23 -36.15 11.50
C ALA A 15 20.62 -34.67 11.75
N ARG A 16 21.78 -34.21 11.25
CA ARG A 16 22.21 -32.81 11.32
C ARG A 16 21.25 -31.89 10.59
N GLY A 17 20.75 -32.24 9.41
CA GLY A 17 19.75 -31.46 8.69
C GLY A 17 18.40 -31.35 9.41
N ARG A 18 17.97 -32.40 10.12
CA ARG A 18 16.73 -32.33 10.93
C ARG A 18 16.90 -31.49 12.20
N VAL A 19 18.02 -31.60 12.90
CA VAL A 19 18.32 -30.77 14.08
C VAL A 19 18.43 -29.29 13.67
N PHE A 20 19.12 -28.96 12.58
CA PHE A 20 19.23 -27.58 12.08
C PHE A 20 17.87 -26.99 11.70
N ARG A 21 17.02 -27.74 10.98
CA ARG A 21 15.65 -27.31 10.69
C ARG A 21 14.81 -27.11 11.95
N GLY A 22 14.93 -28.01 12.93
CA GLY A 22 14.24 -27.88 14.22
C GLY A 22 14.65 -26.62 14.99
N SER A 23 15.95 -26.33 15.05
CA SER A 23 16.47 -25.13 15.71
C SER A 23 16.02 -23.85 15.01
N THR A 24 16.02 -23.82 13.68
CA THR A 24 15.56 -22.66 12.90
C THR A 24 14.07 -22.41 13.10
N VAL A 25 13.25 -23.47 13.05
CA VAL A 25 11.80 -23.35 13.30
C VAL A 25 11.53 -22.86 14.73
N LEU A 26 12.23 -23.41 15.73
CA LEU A 26 12.08 -22.96 17.11
C LEU A 26 12.46 -21.48 17.27
N LEU A 27 13.56 -21.05 16.68
CA LEU A 27 14.02 -19.65 16.73
C LEU A 27 12.99 -18.72 16.08
N LEU A 28 12.45 -19.09 14.92
CA LEU A 28 11.39 -18.33 14.25
C LEU A 28 10.11 -18.28 15.11
N CYS A 29 9.69 -19.40 15.69
CA CYS A 29 8.53 -19.44 16.60
C CYS A 29 8.74 -18.54 17.83
N CYS A 30 9.91 -18.57 18.45
CA CYS A 30 10.25 -17.70 19.56
C CYS A 30 10.26 -16.22 19.13
N PHE A 31 10.83 -15.93 17.97
CA PHE A 31 10.83 -14.56 17.42
C PHE A 31 9.41 -14.04 17.22
N PHE A 32 8.54 -14.82 16.55
CA PHE A 32 7.14 -14.43 16.35
C PHE A 32 6.35 -14.32 17.65
N ALA A 33 6.61 -15.22 18.62
CA ALA A 33 5.99 -15.12 19.94
C ALA A 33 6.34 -13.80 20.64
N VAL A 34 7.60 -13.41 20.63
CA VAL A 34 8.04 -12.17 21.27
C VAL A 34 7.65 -10.94 20.44
N ALA A 35 7.84 -10.96 19.13
CA ALA A 35 7.64 -9.78 18.29
C ALA A 35 6.17 -9.48 17.96
N VAL A 36 5.31 -10.49 17.95
CA VAL A 36 3.89 -10.34 17.57
C VAL A 36 2.96 -10.64 18.73
N ILE A 37 3.09 -11.81 19.37
CA ILE A 37 2.12 -12.22 20.38
C ILE A 37 2.26 -11.40 21.66
N CYS A 38 3.50 -11.09 22.11
CA CYS A 38 3.71 -10.32 23.33
C CYS A 38 3.13 -8.89 23.25
N PRO A 39 3.33 -8.09 22.19
CA PRO A 39 2.65 -6.79 22.00
C PRO A 39 1.13 -6.90 21.97
N LEU A 40 0.57 -7.92 21.31
CA LEU A 40 -0.89 -8.13 21.29
C LEU A 40 -1.43 -8.44 22.68
N ILE A 41 -0.76 -9.29 23.46
CA ILE A 41 -1.14 -9.56 24.86
C ILE A 41 -1.06 -8.27 25.69
N ARG A 42 -0.01 -7.47 25.55
CA ARG A 42 0.11 -6.18 26.23
C ARG A 42 -1.02 -5.22 25.87
N MET A 43 -1.38 -5.17 24.59
CA MET A 43 -2.53 -4.37 24.13
C MET A 43 -3.83 -4.85 24.80
N LEU A 44 -4.07 -6.15 24.87
CA LEU A 44 -5.24 -6.73 25.54
C LEU A 44 -5.27 -6.44 27.05
N LEU A 45 -4.11 -6.51 27.73
CA LEU A 45 -4.00 -6.20 29.15
C LEU A 45 -4.26 -4.71 29.42
N ASN A 46 -3.77 -3.81 28.56
CA ASN A 46 -4.04 -2.38 28.71
C ASN A 46 -5.51 -2.01 28.48
N LEU A 47 -6.26 -2.85 27.78
CA LEU A 47 -7.71 -2.64 27.58
C LEU A 47 -8.49 -2.57 28.91
N GLY A 48 -8.03 -3.27 29.95
CA GLY A 48 -8.60 -3.18 31.29
C GLY A 48 -8.51 -1.79 31.95
N GLN A 49 -7.70 -0.89 31.40
CA GLN A 49 -7.58 0.50 31.87
C GLN A 49 -8.57 1.45 31.13
N ALA A 50 -9.28 0.96 30.12
CA ALA A 50 -10.23 1.75 29.35
C ALA A 50 -11.65 1.60 29.90
N ASP A 51 -12.40 2.69 29.98
CA ASP A 51 -13.84 2.66 30.20
C ASP A 51 -14.55 2.33 28.89
N ILE A 52 -14.65 1.02 28.60
CA ILE A 52 -15.21 0.51 27.34
C ILE A 52 -16.67 0.96 27.15
N PRO A 53 -17.58 0.88 28.16
CA PRO A 53 -18.95 1.37 28.04
C PRO A 53 -19.01 2.86 27.64
N ALA A 54 -18.21 3.71 28.26
CA ALA A 54 -18.16 5.13 27.92
C ALA A 54 -17.63 5.37 26.50
N LEU A 55 -16.65 4.60 26.04
CA LEU A 55 -16.09 4.69 24.68
C LEU A 55 -17.10 4.23 23.63
N LEU A 56 -17.83 3.15 23.86
CA LEU A 56 -18.87 2.64 22.95
C LEU A 56 -20.08 3.58 22.85
N SER A 57 -20.40 4.33 23.92
CA SER A 57 -21.47 5.32 23.91
C SER A 57 -21.04 6.69 23.38
N SER A 58 -19.75 6.89 23.12
CA SER A 58 -19.22 8.16 22.61
C SER A 58 -19.57 8.36 21.13
N SER A 59 -20.32 9.45 20.83
CA SER A 59 -20.63 9.84 19.44
C SER A 59 -19.38 10.06 18.60
N ALA A 60 -18.34 10.66 19.20
CA ALA A 60 -17.08 10.94 18.52
C ALA A 60 -16.36 9.65 18.06
N VAL A 61 -16.41 8.59 18.86
CA VAL A 61 -15.85 7.28 18.48
C VAL A 61 -16.69 6.65 17.37
N GLY A 62 -18.00 6.68 17.49
CA GLY A 62 -18.91 6.17 16.46
C GLY A 62 -18.73 6.88 15.11
N GLU A 63 -18.64 8.21 15.12
CA GLU A 63 -18.37 9.01 13.93
C GLU A 63 -17.00 8.66 13.31
N ALA A 64 -15.96 8.55 14.13
CA ALA A 64 -14.62 8.23 13.63
C ALA A 64 -14.53 6.82 13.01
N VAL A 65 -15.24 5.83 13.56
CA VAL A 65 -15.38 4.50 12.96
C VAL A 65 -16.09 4.60 11.61
N LEU A 66 -17.25 5.29 11.55
CA LEU A 66 -18.01 5.49 10.33
C LEU A 66 -17.18 6.22 9.26
N HIS A 67 -16.51 7.29 9.64
CA HIS A 67 -15.60 8.05 8.77
C HIS A 67 -14.49 7.15 8.21
N SER A 68 -13.85 6.34 9.06
CA SER A 68 -12.81 5.41 8.63
C SER A 68 -13.31 4.40 7.60
N VAL A 69 -14.49 3.83 7.83
CA VAL A 69 -15.09 2.84 6.91
C VAL A 69 -15.46 3.49 5.58
N ILE A 70 -16.13 4.64 5.59
CA ILE A 70 -16.58 5.34 4.38
C ILE A 70 -15.38 5.78 3.53
N VAL A 71 -14.37 6.41 4.16
CA VAL A 71 -13.13 6.81 3.47
C VAL A 71 -12.43 5.59 2.87
N SER A 72 -12.27 4.53 3.67
CA SER A 72 -11.52 3.36 3.23
C SER A 72 -12.22 2.64 2.08
N LEU A 73 -13.53 2.47 2.13
CA LEU A 73 -14.30 1.88 1.03
C LEU A 73 -14.21 2.74 -0.24
N THR A 74 -14.45 4.04 -0.11
CA THR A 74 -14.42 4.97 -1.26
C THR A 74 -13.04 5.01 -1.90
N SER A 75 -11.99 5.17 -1.08
CA SER A 75 -10.62 5.23 -1.56
C SER A 75 -10.16 3.91 -2.16
N THR A 76 -10.56 2.78 -1.59
CA THR A 76 -10.25 1.44 -2.12
C THR A 76 -10.83 1.26 -3.52
N VAL A 77 -12.10 1.60 -3.73
CA VAL A 77 -12.74 1.50 -5.04
C VAL A 77 -12.02 2.37 -6.07
N ILE A 78 -11.76 3.64 -5.74
CA ILE A 78 -11.10 4.57 -6.65
C ILE A 78 -9.66 4.11 -6.95
N ALA A 79 -8.89 3.71 -5.92
CA ALA A 79 -7.52 3.23 -6.08
C ALA A 79 -7.44 2.00 -7.00
N ILE A 80 -8.34 1.04 -6.83
CA ILE A 80 -8.41 -0.16 -7.65
C ILE A 80 -8.79 0.17 -9.09
N LEU A 81 -9.73 1.08 -9.32
CA LEU A 81 -10.13 1.49 -10.67
C LEU A 81 -8.95 2.15 -11.41
N ILE A 82 -8.26 3.11 -10.77
CA ILE A 82 -7.07 3.76 -11.35
C ILE A 82 -5.96 2.73 -11.57
N ALA A 83 -5.71 1.85 -10.62
CA ALA A 83 -4.71 0.80 -10.71
C ALA A 83 -5.01 -0.20 -11.83
N ALA A 84 -6.27 -0.58 -12.02
CA ALA A 84 -6.69 -1.47 -13.10
C ALA A 84 -6.45 -0.83 -14.47
N VAL A 85 -6.76 0.45 -14.63
CA VAL A 85 -6.47 1.21 -15.87
C VAL A 85 -4.97 1.26 -16.12
N ALA A 86 -4.17 1.62 -15.12
CA ALA A 86 -2.71 1.70 -15.23
C ALA A 86 -2.10 0.31 -15.55
N ALA A 87 -2.52 -0.74 -14.84
CA ALA A 87 -2.06 -2.10 -15.05
C ALA A 87 -2.42 -2.61 -16.44
N TRP A 88 -3.63 -2.33 -16.92
CA TRP A 88 -4.04 -2.69 -18.29
C TRP A 88 -3.19 -1.94 -19.33
N CYS A 89 -2.98 -0.63 -19.17
CA CYS A 89 -2.12 0.15 -20.06
C CYS A 89 -0.68 -0.40 -20.09
N MET A 90 -0.13 -0.75 -18.96
CA MET A 90 1.24 -1.24 -18.84
C MET A 90 1.40 -2.67 -19.38
N THR A 91 0.40 -3.54 -19.21
CA THR A 91 0.49 -4.96 -19.59
C THR A 91 -0.06 -5.26 -20.98
N ARG A 92 -1.11 -4.54 -21.44
CA ARG A 92 -1.88 -4.86 -22.66
C ARG A 92 -1.65 -3.91 -23.83
N THR A 93 -0.71 -2.96 -23.72
CA THR A 93 -0.41 -2.01 -24.79
C THR A 93 1.10 -1.94 -25.07
N ARG A 94 1.48 -1.37 -26.21
CA ARG A 94 2.87 -1.13 -26.61
C ARG A 94 3.26 0.34 -26.41
N VAL A 95 3.01 0.88 -25.20
CA VAL A 95 3.41 2.24 -24.87
C VAL A 95 4.93 2.35 -24.82
N TRP A 96 5.46 3.42 -25.36
CA TRP A 96 6.85 3.81 -25.20
C TRP A 96 7.10 4.31 -23.77
N LEU A 97 8.32 4.23 -23.26
CA LEU A 97 8.72 4.65 -21.89
C LEU A 97 8.00 3.92 -20.73
N LYS A 98 7.61 2.66 -20.90
CA LYS A 98 6.99 1.87 -19.82
C LYS A 98 7.81 1.89 -18.52
N ALA A 99 9.14 1.84 -18.61
CA ALA A 99 10.01 1.87 -17.44
C ALA A 99 9.85 3.18 -16.66
N VAL A 100 9.78 4.32 -17.34
CA VAL A 100 9.58 5.63 -16.71
C VAL A 100 8.21 5.70 -16.01
N PHE A 101 7.13 5.30 -16.70
CA PHE A 101 5.81 5.24 -16.09
C PHE A 101 5.76 4.28 -14.90
N GLY A 102 6.45 3.13 -14.99
CA GLY A 102 6.57 2.19 -13.88
C GLY A 102 7.20 2.85 -12.64
N VAL A 103 8.29 3.58 -12.81
CA VAL A 103 8.91 4.34 -11.72
C VAL A 103 7.97 5.40 -11.16
N CYS A 104 7.32 6.21 -12.02
CA CYS A 104 6.38 7.25 -11.59
C CYS A 104 5.20 6.69 -10.79
N ILE A 105 4.65 5.54 -11.22
CA ILE A 105 3.53 4.88 -10.55
C ILE A 105 3.95 4.29 -9.19
N LEU A 106 5.17 3.77 -9.08
CA LEU A 106 5.66 3.14 -7.84
C LEU A 106 6.25 4.13 -6.85
N LEU A 107 6.64 5.33 -7.30
CA LEU A 107 7.27 6.36 -6.47
C LEU A 107 6.49 6.68 -5.18
N PRO A 108 5.14 6.82 -5.18
CA PRO A 108 4.38 7.11 -3.97
C PRO A 108 4.51 6.04 -2.88
N MET A 109 4.68 4.80 -3.25
CA MET A 109 4.84 3.70 -2.29
C MET A 109 6.13 3.82 -1.46
N LEU A 110 7.15 4.52 -1.98
CA LEU A 110 8.43 4.74 -1.31
C LEU A 110 8.41 5.92 -0.33
N ILE A 111 7.32 6.68 -0.31
CA ILE A 111 7.18 7.91 0.47
C ILE A 111 6.16 7.69 1.59
N PRO A 112 6.42 8.15 2.83
CA PRO A 112 5.47 8.05 3.92
C PRO A 112 4.12 8.69 3.59
N SER A 113 3.01 8.08 4.04
CA SER A 113 1.64 8.56 3.78
C SER A 113 1.41 10.02 4.20
N ILE A 114 2.03 10.45 5.30
CA ILE A 114 1.98 11.83 5.79
C ILE A 114 2.48 12.86 4.75
N SER A 115 3.47 12.50 3.94
CA SER A 115 4.03 13.38 2.91
C SER A 115 3.06 13.60 1.75
N HIS A 116 2.18 12.63 1.44
CA HIS A 116 1.11 12.81 0.46
C HIS A 116 0.12 13.86 0.92
N GLY A 117 -0.30 13.79 2.20
CA GLY A 117 -1.15 14.81 2.81
C GLY A 117 -0.53 16.21 2.76
N MET A 118 0.76 16.31 3.10
CA MET A 118 1.49 17.59 3.02
C MET A 118 1.59 18.12 1.59
N GLY A 119 1.90 17.25 0.61
CA GLY A 119 1.93 17.64 -0.81
C GLY A 119 0.57 18.16 -1.30
N LEU A 120 -0.52 17.52 -0.87
CA LEU A 120 -1.88 17.99 -1.18
C LEU A 120 -2.19 19.35 -0.53
N ILE A 121 -1.78 19.60 0.71
CA ILE A 121 -1.96 20.91 1.36
C ILE A 121 -1.21 22.02 0.61
N ILE A 122 0.00 21.74 0.14
CA ILE A 122 0.80 22.68 -0.62
C ILE A 122 0.09 23.08 -1.92
N LEU A 123 -0.53 22.13 -2.59
CA LEU A 123 -1.23 22.37 -3.86
C LEU A 123 -2.65 22.92 -3.65
N PHE A 124 -3.42 22.26 -2.79
CA PHE A 124 -4.87 22.45 -2.67
C PHE A 124 -5.34 22.89 -1.27
N GLY A 125 -4.43 23.20 -0.35
CA GLY A 125 -4.79 23.80 0.94
C GLY A 125 -5.38 25.20 0.77
N SER A 126 -5.84 25.82 1.85
CA SER A 126 -6.47 27.17 1.80
C SER A 126 -5.56 28.25 1.14
N ASN A 127 -4.24 28.11 1.31
CA ASN A 127 -3.23 28.96 0.66
C ASN A 127 -2.47 28.21 -0.45
N GLY A 128 -3.00 27.10 -0.93
CA GLY A 128 -2.34 26.25 -1.92
C GLY A 128 -2.14 26.94 -3.27
N SER A 129 -1.08 26.55 -3.96
CA SER A 129 -0.72 27.14 -5.25
C SER A 129 -1.81 26.94 -6.32
N LEU A 130 -2.39 25.75 -6.42
CA LEU A 130 -3.49 25.46 -7.35
C LEU A 130 -4.82 26.04 -6.87
N THR A 131 -5.07 26.07 -5.55
CA THR A 131 -6.25 26.72 -4.98
C THR A 131 -6.33 28.19 -5.41
N LYS A 132 -5.23 28.93 -5.29
CA LYS A 132 -5.14 30.32 -5.73
C LYS A 132 -5.25 30.47 -7.24
N LEU A 133 -4.56 29.61 -8.00
CA LEU A 133 -4.56 29.65 -9.47
C LEU A 133 -5.96 29.40 -10.05
N LEU A 134 -6.70 28.47 -9.46
CA LEU A 134 -8.03 28.06 -9.92
C LEU A 134 -9.17 28.83 -9.24
N GLY A 135 -8.87 29.75 -8.31
CA GLY A 135 -9.89 30.50 -7.58
C GLY A 135 -10.79 29.64 -6.69
N LEU A 136 -10.29 28.49 -6.20
CA LEU A 136 -11.07 27.59 -5.35
C LEU A 136 -11.18 28.15 -3.93
N SER A 137 -12.35 28.01 -3.31
CA SER A 137 -12.59 28.37 -1.92
C SER A 137 -12.57 27.13 -1.02
N GLY A 138 -11.96 27.23 0.16
CA GLY A 138 -12.06 26.21 1.23
C GLY A 138 -10.95 25.19 1.36
N GLY A 139 -10.13 24.97 0.33
CA GLY A 139 -9.04 23.97 0.38
C GLY A 139 -9.52 22.49 0.35
N ILE A 140 -8.55 21.57 0.33
CA ILE A 140 -8.79 20.10 0.16
C ILE A 140 -9.06 19.38 1.48
N TYR A 141 -9.41 20.06 2.55
CA TYR A 141 -9.55 19.43 3.86
C TYR A 141 -10.82 18.57 3.99
N GLY A 142 -10.79 17.63 4.93
CA GLY A 142 -11.90 16.73 5.23
C GLY A 142 -11.93 15.48 4.36
N PHE A 143 -13.12 14.96 4.13
CA PHE A 143 -13.36 13.71 3.41
C PHE A 143 -12.64 13.63 2.05
N VAL A 144 -12.78 14.67 1.22
CA VAL A 144 -12.19 14.68 -0.14
C VAL A 144 -10.67 14.61 -0.08
N GLY A 145 -10.04 15.39 0.80
CA GLY A 145 -8.58 15.38 0.96
C GLY A 145 -8.07 14.03 1.43
N ILE A 146 -8.76 13.41 2.37
CA ILE A 146 -8.38 12.09 2.86
C ILE A 146 -8.52 11.07 1.73
N VAL A 147 -9.61 11.06 0.97
CA VAL A 147 -9.82 10.13 -0.15
C VAL A 147 -8.72 10.28 -1.19
N VAL A 148 -8.42 11.50 -1.65
CA VAL A 148 -7.39 11.74 -2.66
C VAL A 148 -6.01 11.29 -2.17
N GLY A 149 -5.62 11.67 -0.95
CA GLY A 149 -4.33 11.29 -0.39
C GLY A 149 -4.21 9.77 -0.15
N SER A 150 -5.28 9.13 0.33
CA SER A 150 -5.32 7.68 0.52
C SER A 150 -5.23 6.92 -0.81
N VAL A 151 -5.90 7.41 -1.86
CA VAL A 151 -5.76 6.86 -3.22
C VAL A 151 -4.32 6.95 -3.70
N MET A 152 -3.68 8.11 -3.56
CA MET A 152 -2.27 8.30 -3.96
C MET A 152 -1.33 7.34 -3.23
N TYR A 153 -1.57 7.10 -1.94
CA TYR A 153 -0.77 6.22 -1.11
C TYR A 153 -0.95 4.73 -1.46
N ALA A 154 -2.19 4.30 -1.69
CA ALA A 154 -2.53 2.88 -1.78
C ALA A 154 -2.58 2.33 -3.22
N PHE A 155 -2.83 3.19 -4.24
CA PHE A 155 -2.99 2.71 -5.63
C PHE A 155 -1.75 2.00 -6.20
N PRO A 156 -0.48 2.31 -5.83
CA PRO A 156 0.67 1.56 -6.35
C PRO A 156 0.66 0.09 -5.95
N VAL A 157 0.20 -0.22 -4.73
CA VAL A 157 0.07 -1.62 -4.26
C VAL A 157 -0.99 -2.36 -5.08
N ALA A 158 -2.15 -1.73 -5.28
CA ALA A 158 -3.19 -2.27 -6.16
C ALA A 158 -2.66 -2.49 -7.59
N TYR A 159 -1.90 -1.52 -8.12
CA TYR A 159 -1.28 -1.60 -9.45
C TYR A 159 -0.33 -2.80 -9.58
N ILE A 160 0.57 -3.02 -8.61
CA ILE A 160 1.50 -4.16 -8.64
C ILE A 160 0.69 -5.47 -8.67
N MET A 161 -0.24 -5.64 -7.74
CA MET A 161 -1.03 -6.87 -7.63
C MET A 161 -1.87 -7.13 -8.90
N ILE A 162 -2.54 -6.12 -9.43
CA ILE A 162 -3.34 -6.27 -10.66
C ILE A 162 -2.44 -6.50 -11.89
N SER A 163 -1.28 -5.83 -11.94
CA SER A 163 -0.32 -6.05 -13.03
C SER A 163 0.19 -7.48 -13.06
N ASP A 164 0.47 -8.07 -11.90
CA ASP A 164 0.90 -9.46 -11.81
C ASP A 164 -0.21 -10.42 -12.22
N ILE A 165 -1.46 -10.19 -11.80
CA ILE A 165 -2.61 -10.97 -12.26
C ILE A 165 -2.70 -10.95 -13.80
N LEU A 166 -2.59 -9.77 -14.41
CA LEU A 166 -2.68 -9.63 -15.86
C LEU A 166 -1.48 -10.20 -16.61
N ARG A 167 -0.27 -10.15 -16.03
CA ARG A 167 0.95 -10.70 -16.66
C ARG A 167 0.93 -12.21 -16.78
N TYR A 168 0.37 -12.88 -15.76
CA TYR A 168 0.31 -14.34 -15.70
C TYR A 168 -0.98 -14.92 -16.30
N GLU A 169 -1.83 -14.10 -16.92
CA GLU A 169 -3.00 -14.56 -17.65
C GLU A 169 -2.59 -15.29 -18.93
N ASP A 170 -3.12 -16.50 -19.15
CA ASP A 170 -2.85 -17.31 -20.35
C ASP A 170 -3.50 -16.69 -21.60
N GLY A 171 -2.71 -16.49 -22.64
CA GLY A 171 -3.17 -16.00 -23.94
C GLY A 171 -3.94 -17.02 -24.78
N THR A 172 -3.82 -18.33 -24.52
CA THR A 172 -4.42 -19.40 -25.33
C THR A 172 -5.94 -19.30 -25.44
N PRO A 173 -6.71 -19.00 -24.35
CA PRO A 173 -8.16 -18.83 -24.46
C PRO A 173 -8.57 -17.66 -25.36
N TYR A 174 -7.72 -16.63 -25.48
CA TYR A 174 -8.00 -15.48 -26.36
C TYR A 174 -7.87 -15.85 -27.85
N ASP A 175 -6.91 -16.71 -28.18
CA ASP A 175 -6.75 -17.21 -29.56
C ASP A 175 -7.93 -18.09 -29.94
N ALA A 176 -8.36 -19.00 -29.06
CA ALA A 176 -9.56 -19.82 -29.26
C ALA A 176 -10.82 -18.95 -29.42
N ALA A 177 -11.01 -17.95 -28.57
CA ALA A 177 -12.12 -17.01 -28.67
C ALA A 177 -12.06 -16.14 -29.94
N ALA A 178 -10.84 -15.91 -30.49
CA ALA A 178 -10.66 -15.22 -31.75
C ALA A 178 -11.15 -16.06 -32.94
N VAL A 179 -10.82 -17.34 -32.94
CA VAL A 179 -11.29 -18.31 -33.98
C VAL A 179 -12.82 -18.46 -33.94
N LEU A 180 -13.40 -18.45 -32.74
CA LEU A 180 -14.86 -18.48 -32.54
C LEU A 180 -15.56 -17.16 -32.89
N GLY A 181 -14.84 -16.14 -33.37
CA GLY A 181 -15.43 -14.86 -33.78
C GLY A 181 -15.91 -13.97 -32.63
N LEU A 182 -15.54 -14.23 -31.37
CA LEU A 182 -15.96 -13.39 -30.23
C LEU A 182 -15.39 -11.97 -30.36
N SER A 183 -16.23 -10.96 -30.11
CA SER A 183 -15.79 -9.55 -30.06
C SER A 183 -14.87 -9.28 -28.89
N LYS A 184 -14.02 -8.24 -28.97
CA LYS A 184 -13.08 -7.88 -27.89
C LYS A 184 -13.72 -7.70 -26.51
N PRO A 185 -14.87 -6.99 -26.33
CA PRO A 185 -15.53 -6.88 -25.03
C PRO A 185 -16.02 -8.24 -24.51
N ARG A 186 -16.55 -9.11 -25.39
CA ARG A 186 -16.98 -10.45 -25.00
C ARG A 186 -15.81 -11.33 -24.54
N ARG A 187 -14.64 -11.22 -25.18
CA ARG A 187 -13.43 -11.94 -24.72
C ARG A 187 -13.01 -11.47 -23.34
N PHE A 188 -13.02 -10.17 -23.07
CA PHE A 188 -12.73 -9.63 -21.75
C PHE A 188 -13.69 -10.17 -20.68
N SER A 189 -14.99 -10.12 -20.92
CA SER A 189 -15.99 -10.58 -19.94
C SER A 189 -16.01 -12.11 -19.77
N ALA A 190 -15.68 -12.88 -20.81
CA ALA A 190 -15.69 -14.34 -20.76
C ALA A 190 -14.37 -14.96 -20.25
N ILE A 191 -13.25 -14.28 -20.39
CA ILE A 191 -11.91 -14.80 -20.06
C ILE A 191 -11.28 -14.03 -18.90
N THR A 192 -11.02 -12.72 -19.07
CA THR A 192 -10.29 -11.93 -18.07
C THR A 192 -11.10 -11.74 -16.78
N MET A 193 -12.38 -11.40 -16.86
CA MET A 193 -13.22 -11.17 -15.68
C MET A 193 -13.29 -12.40 -14.75
N PRO A 194 -13.62 -13.61 -15.23
CA PRO A 194 -13.61 -14.80 -14.38
C PRO A 194 -12.23 -15.15 -13.82
N TYR A 195 -11.17 -14.93 -14.61
CA TYR A 195 -9.79 -15.14 -14.18
C TYR A 195 -9.39 -14.21 -13.04
N MET A 196 -9.74 -12.93 -13.14
CA MET A 196 -9.42 -11.91 -12.13
C MET A 196 -10.27 -12.02 -10.86
N ARG A 197 -11.47 -12.58 -10.92
CA ARG A 197 -12.47 -12.52 -9.83
C ARG A 197 -11.91 -12.95 -8.47
N LYS A 198 -11.23 -14.10 -8.40
CA LYS A 198 -10.67 -14.60 -7.13
C LYS A 198 -9.46 -13.78 -6.65
N PRO A 199 -8.41 -13.51 -7.48
CA PRO A 199 -7.28 -12.70 -7.06
C PRO A 199 -7.67 -11.26 -6.68
N MET A 200 -8.69 -10.67 -7.32
CA MET A 200 -9.17 -9.32 -7.00
C MET A 200 -9.70 -9.18 -5.57
N ILE A 201 -10.19 -10.26 -4.97
CA ILE A 201 -10.60 -10.25 -3.56
C ILE A 201 -9.40 -9.90 -2.67
N SER A 202 -8.25 -10.55 -2.89
CA SER A 202 -7.01 -10.25 -2.15
C SER A 202 -6.55 -8.80 -2.38
N VAL A 203 -6.68 -8.28 -3.61
CA VAL A 203 -6.36 -6.87 -3.92
C VAL A 203 -7.24 -5.92 -3.12
N VAL A 204 -8.57 -6.15 -3.12
CA VAL A 204 -9.53 -5.31 -2.38
C VAL A 204 -9.19 -5.27 -0.90
N PHE A 205 -8.97 -6.43 -0.29
CA PHE A 205 -8.67 -6.50 1.15
C PHE A 205 -7.31 -5.92 1.52
N ALA A 206 -6.28 -6.14 0.69
CA ALA A 206 -4.96 -5.55 0.92
C ALA A 206 -5.03 -4.01 0.90
N VAL A 207 -5.65 -3.44 -0.13
CA VAL A 207 -5.81 -1.99 -0.28
C VAL A 207 -6.70 -1.40 0.82
N PHE A 208 -7.83 -2.05 1.13
CA PHE A 208 -8.74 -1.61 2.19
C PHE A 208 -8.05 -1.60 3.55
N THR A 209 -7.34 -2.68 3.90
CA THR A 209 -6.63 -2.77 5.18
C THR A 209 -5.53 -1.72 5.29
N MET A 210 -4.81 -1.47 4.19
CA MET A 210 -3.78 -0.45 4.14
C MET A 210 -4.34 0.97 4.39
N ILE A 211 -5.51 1.28 3.82
CA ILE A 211 -6.14 2.60 3.97
C ILE A 211 -6.80 2.76 5.35
N VAL A 212 -7.54 1.75 5.83
CA VAL A 212 -8.29 1.85 7.09
C VAL A 212 -7.38 1.99 8.31
N THR A 213 -6.13 1.53 8.21
CA THR A 213 -5.12 1.63 9.27
C THR A 213 -4.19 2.84 9.12
N ASP A 214 -4.27 3.58 8.00
CA ASP A 214 -3.44 4.75 7.79
C ASP A 214 -3.89 5.94 8.63
N TYR A 215 -2.96 6.53 9.37
CA TYR A 215 -3.20 7.77 10.12
C TYR A 215 -2.54 8.99 9.45
N GLY A 216 -1.52 8.79 8.61
CA GLY A 216 -0.67 9.87 8.10
C GLY A 216 -1.40 10.84 7.18
N VAL A 217 -2.14 10.33 6.19
CA VAL A 217 -2.96 11.18 5.31
C VAL A 217 -4.09 11.87 6.09
N PRO A 218 -4.93 11.14 6.88
CA PRO A 218 -6.01 11.79 7.62
C PRO A 218 -5.53 12.80 8.66
N LEU A 219 -4.37 12.59 9.29
CA LEU A 219 -3.78 13.53 10.24
C LEU A 219 -3.46 14.88 9.57
N MET A 220 -3.00 14.86 8.32
CA MET A 220 -2.62 16.08 7.60
C MET A 220 -3.83 16.82 7.01
N VAL A 221 -4.68 16.11 6.27
CA VAL A 221 -5.77 16.74 5.49
C VAL A 221 -7.16 16.53 6.07
N GLY A 222 -7.29 15.76 7.16
CA GLY A 222 -8.60 15.44 7.75
C GLY A 222 -9.31 16.65 8.36
N GLY A 223 -8.57 17.54 9.02
CA GLY A 223 -9.18 18.66 9.73
C GLY A 223 -10.19 18.16 10.79
N MET A 224 -11.44 18.58 10.68
CA MET A 224 -12.51 18.14 11.61
C MET A 224 -13.05 16.74 11.28
N TYR A 225 -12.75 16.19 10.10
CA TYR A 225 -13.15 14.84 9.70
C TYR A 225 -12.18 13.80 10.26
N LYS A 226 -12.36 13.46 11.53
CA LYS A 226 -11.46 12.54 12.23
C LYS A 226 -11.75 11.09 11.87
N THR A 227 -10.69 10.32 11.66
CA THR A 227 -10.72 8.87 11.46
C THR A 227 -10.22 8.15 12.72
N LEU A 228 -10.56 6.89 12.88
CA LEU A 228 -10.18 6.10 14.05
C LEU A 228 -8.65 5.99 14.25
N PRO A 229 -7.81 5.80 13.21
CA PRO A 229 -6.36 5.84 13.37
C PRO A 229 -5.83 7.18 13.90
N VAL A 230 -6.46 8.30 13.53
CA VAL A 230 -6.09 9.63 14.05
C VAL A 230 -6.45 9.76 15.52
N LEU A 231 -7.63 9.31 15.92
CA LEU A 231 -8.00 9.29 17.35
C LEU A 231 -7.04 8.40 18.15
N MET A 232 -6.68 7.23 17.63
CA MET A 232 -5.70 6.37 18.28
C MET A 232 -4.35 7.08 18.47
N TYR A 233 -3.89 7.77 17.43
CA TYR A 233 -2.64 8.53 17.48
C TYR A 233 -2.70 9.66 18.51
N GLU A 234 -3.78 10.45 18.52
CA GLU A 234 -3.98 11.55 19.47
C GLU A 234 -4.03 11.06 20.93
N GLU A 235 -4.73 9.96 21.22
CA GLU A 235 -4.83 9.42 22.57
C GLU A 235 -3.53 8.77 23.05
N VAL A 236 -2.83 8.05 22.19
CA VAL A 236 -1.58 7.37 22.58
C VAL A 236 -0.40 8.34 22.66
N ILE A 237 -0.19 9.14 21.60
CA ILE A 237 0.97 10.02 21.51
C ILE A 237 0.72 11.35 22.22
N GLY A 238 -0.48 11.92 22.06
CA GLY A 238 -0.86 13.20 22.69
C GLY A 238 -1.28 13.04 24.14
N GLY A 239 -2.12 12.05 24.44
CA GLY A 239 -2.73 11.84 25.76
C GLY A 239 -2.04 10.80 26.63
N GLN A 240 -1.08 10.03 26.12
CA GLN A 240 -0.45 8.87 26.80
C GLN A 240 -1.46 7.86 27.35
N ASN A 241 -2.65 7.81 26.79
CA ASN A 241 -3.75 6.94 27.21
C ASN A 241 -3.70 5.61 26.46
N PHE A 242 -2.90 4.67 26.97
CA PHE A 242 -2.72 3.37 26.35
C PHE A 242 -3.98 2.48 26.42
N GLY A 243 -4.86 2.70 27.39
CA GLY A 243 -6.13 1.98 27.49
C GLY A 243 -7.04 2.29 26.29
N LYS A 244 -7.32 3.57 26.04
CA LYS A 244 -8.09 4.00 24.86
C LYS A 244 -7.40 3.62 23.56
N GLY A 245 -6.08 3.79 23.46
CA GLY A 245 -5.29 3.39 22.31
C GLY A 245 -5.43 1.90 22.00
N SER A 246 -5.43 1.04 23.02
CA SER A 246 -5.64 -0.40 22.89
C SER A 246 -7.04 -0.74 22.37
N PHE A 247 -8.07 -0.04 22.86
CA PHE A 247 -9.43 -0.21 22.38
C PHE A 247 -9.57 0.15 20.89
N PHE A 248 -9.03 1.29 20.46
CA PHE A 248 -9.04 1.68 19.05
C PHE A 248 -8.20 0.74 18.17
N GLY A 249 -7.06 0.28 18.68
CA GLY A 249 -6.23 -0.71 17.99
C GLY A 249 -6.94 -2.03 17.76
N LEU A 250 -7.75 -2.50 18.72
CA LEU A 250 -8.58 -3.69 18.55
C LEU A 250 -9.65 -3.52 17.46
N ILE A 251 -10.33 -2.36 17.42
CA ILE A 251 -11.31 -2.08 16.37
C ILE A 251 -10.61 -2.10 14.99
N LEU A 252 -9.42 -1.50 14.87
CA LEU A 252 -8.65 -1.50 13.62
C LEU A 252 -8.10 -2.88 13.25
N LEU A 253 -7.93 -3.78 14.21
CA LEU A 253 -7.50 -5.15 13.95
C LEU A 253 -8.60 -5.99 13.29
N VAL A 254 -9.88 -5.70 13.56
CA VAL A 254 -11.02 -6.47 13.00
C VAL A 254 -11.01 -6.54 11.47
N PRO A 255 -10.87 -5.43 10.72
CA PRO A 255 -10.78 -5.48 9.26
C PRO A 255 -9.57 -6.28 8.76
N ALA A 256 -8.42 -6.18 9.44
CA ALA A 256 -7.21 -6.91 9.06
C ALA A 256 -7.36 -8.43 9.25
N VAL A 257 -7.96 -8.85 10.37
CA VAL A 257 -8.26 -10.26 10.64
C VAL A 257 -9.30 -10.79 9.66
N ALA A 258 -10.36 -10.03 9.37
CA ALA A 258 -11.35 -10.40 8.38
C ALA A 258 -10.72 -10.56 6.98
N ALA A 259 -9.86 -9.62 6.59
CA ALA A 259 -9.11 -9.67 5.32
C ALA A 259 -8.26 -10.94 5.22
N PHE A 260 -7.53 -11.28 6.29
CA PHE A 260 -6.71 -12.48 6.34
C PHE A 260 -7.54 -13.76 6.14
N PHE A 261 -8.65 -13.91 6.86
CA PHE A 261 -9.50 -15.09 6.71
C PHE A 261 -10.12 -15.18 5.31
N ILE A 262 -10.60 -14.06 4.77
CA ILE A 262 -11.18 -14.04 3.41
C ILE A 262 -10.12 -14.40 2.38
N ASP A 263 -8.90 -13.87 2.47
CA ASP A 263 -7.79 -14.23 1.58
C ASP A 263 -7.45 -15.72 1.68
N MET A 264 -7.40 -16.26 2.90
CA MET A 264 -7.12 -17.66 3.14
C MET A 264 -8.17 -18.60 2.50
N PHE A 265 -9.46 -18.26 2.62
CA PHE A 265 -10.54 -19.07 2.02
C PHE A 265 -10.70 -18.85 0.51
N CYS A 266 -10.30 -17.68 0.00
CA CYS A 266 -10.40 -17.35 -1.42
C CYS A 266 -9.15 -17.72 -2.22
N LYS A 267 -8.10 -18.27 -1.59
CA LYS A 267 -6.90 -18.72 -2.30
C LYS A 267 -7.30 -19.61 -3.47
N SER A 268 -6.96 -19.13 -4.65
CA SER A 268 -7.09 -19.92 -5.88
C SER A 268 -6.09 -21.05 -5.81
N ASP A 269 -6.54 -22.28 -6.05
CA ASP A 269 -5.62 -23.38 -6.27
C ASP A 269 -4.60 -22.95 -7.31
N LYS A 270 -3.31 -22.96 -6.91
CA LYS A 270 -2.22 -22.71 -7.84
C LYS A 270 -2.43 -23.71 -8.97
N ARG A 271 -2.89 -23.24 -10.14
CA ARG A 271 -2.90 -24.05 -11.34
C ARG A 271 -1.45 -24.42 -11.64
N SER A 272 -1.06 -25.57 -11.11
CA SER A 272 0.25 -26.17 -11.29
C SER A 272 0.52 -26.36 -12.77
N GLY A 273 1.58 -25.78 -13.29
CA GLY A 273 2.38 -26.44 -14.30
C GLY A 273 2.10 -26.13 -15.77
N SER A 274 1.15 -25.27 -16.15
CA SER A 274 1.13 -24.81 -17.54
C SER A 274 1.90 -23.49 -17.63
N ILE A 275 2.96 -23.46 -18.41
CA ILE A 275 3.64 -22.23 -18.79
C ILE A 275 2.59 -21.40 -19.53
N ALA A 276 2.08 -20.36 -18.89
CA ALA A 276 1.12 -19.45 -19.50
C ALA A 276 1.75 -18.85 -20.78
N ARG A 277 1.08 -19.01 -21.91
CA ARG A 277 1.54 -18.37 -23.14
C ARG A 277 1.38 -16.87 -22.98
N PRO A 278 2.43 -16.06 -23.17
CA PRO A 278 2.33 -14.62 -23.04
C PRO A 278 1.25 -14.06 -23.97
N PHE A 279 0.50 -13.08 -23.50
CA PHE A 279 -0.50 -12.42 -24.32
C PHE A 279 0.16 -11.69 -25.50
N ASP A 280 -0.22 -12.05 -26.73
CA ASP A 280 0.33 -11.41 -27.94
C ASP A 280 -0.24 -9.99 -28.12
N LEU A 281 0.65 -9.00 -28.04
CA LEU A 281 0.30 -7.59 -28.16
C LEU A 281 0.30 -7.18 -29.64
N ARG A 282 -0.84 -7.26 -30.31
CA ARG A 282 -1.00 -6.72 -31.66
C ARG A 282 -0.84 -5.20 -31.65
N HIS A 283 -0.11 -4.65 -32.63
CA HIS A 283 0.07 -3.22 -32.78
C HIS A 283 -1.25 -2.49 -33.09
N ASN A 284 -1.59 -1.45 -32.28
CA ASN A 284 -2.76 -0.59 -32.50
C ASN A 284 -2.43 0.82 -32.01
N ARG A 285 -2.14 1.73 -32.95
CA ARG A 285 -1.71 3.09 -32.65
C ARG A 285 -2.70 3.87 -31.78
N ALA A 286 -4.00 3.79 -32.08
CA ALA A 286 -5.01 4.53 -31.31
C ALA A 286 -5.06 4.08 -29.84
N ARG A 287 -5.08 2.76 -29.60
CA ARG A 287 -5.02 2.18 -28.24
C ARG A 287 -3.75 2.62 -27.50
N ASP A 288 -2.60 2.56 -28.17
CA ASP A 288 -1.31 2.81 -27.56
C ASP A 288 -1.13 4.32 -27.23
N ILE A 289 -1.71 5.21 -28.06
CA ILE A 289 -1.77 6.66 -27.78
C ILE A 289 -2.69 6.96 -26.59
N ILE A 290 -3.90 6.37 -26.55
CA ILE A 290 -4.81 6.55 -25.41
C ILE A 290 -4.16 6.08 -24.12
N ALA A 291 -3.51 4.92 -24.14
CA ALA A 291 -2.78 4.39 -22.99
C ALA A 291 -1.63 5.31 -22.56
N LEU A 292 -0.89 5.88 -23.50
CA LEU A 292 0.16 6.85 -23.22
C LEU A 292 -0.39 8.08 -22.49
N VAL A 293 -1.49 8.66 -22.99
CA VAL A 293 -2.14 9.83 -22.39
C VAL A 293 -2.65 9.51 -20.98
N LEU A 294 -3.29 8.36 -20.78
CA LEU A 294 -3.77 7.94 -19.46
C LEU A 294 -2.62 7.76 -18.47
N LEU A 295 -1.54 7.07 -18.87
CA LEU A 295 -0.37 6.88 -18.02
C LEU A 295 0.33 8.20 -17.69
N LEU A 296 0.41 9.12 -18.65
CA LEU A 296 0.95 10.46 -18.43
C LEU A 296 0.11 11.23 -17.40
N LEU A 297 -1.21 11.21 -17.55
CA LEU A 297 -2.13 11.88 -16.63
C LEU A 297 -2.02 11.30 -15.21
N ILE A 298 -2.05 9.98 -15.06
CA ILE A 298 -1.86 9.31 -13.77
C ILE A 298 -0.51 9.71 -13.16
N SER A 299 0.57 9.66 -13.95
CA SER A 299 1.92 9.99 -13.47
C SER A 299 2.01 11.45 -13.02
N ILE A 300 1.44 12.39 -13.76
CA ILE A 300 1.41 13.81 -13.37
C ILE A 300 0.63 13.98 -12.06
N CYS A 301 -0.59 13.44 -11.98
CA CYS A 301 -1.43 13.57 -10.78
C CYS A 301 -0.75 13.03 -9.52
N VAL A 302 0.09 12.00 -9.65
CA VAL A 302 0.75 11.35 -8.53
C VAL A 302 2.09 12.00 -8.18
N VAL A 303 2.90 12.31 -9.20
CA VAL A 303 4.26 12.84 -8.99
C VAL A 303 4.24 14.32 -8.65
N TYR A 304 3.29 15.09 -9.16
CA TYR A 304 3.25 16.55 -8.98
C TYR A 304 3.12 16.98 -7.49
N PRO A 305 2.25 16.38 -6.65
CA PRO A 305 2.22 16.69 -5.22
C PRO A 305 3.53 16.36 -4.50
N ILE A 306 4.20 15.28 -4.91
CA ILE A 306 5.49 14.87 -4.35
C ILE A 306 6.58 15.89 -4.71
N ILE A 307 6.66 16.30 -5.98
CA ILE A 307 7.59 17.34 -6.44
C ILE A 307 7.34 18.65 -5.69
N SER A 308 6.08 19.04 -5.51
CA SER A 308 5.70 20.25 -4.80
C SER A 308 6.14 20.22 -3.33
N PHE A 309 6.00 19.07 -2.67
CA PHE A 309 6.49 18.87 -1.31
C PHE A 309 8.02 18.99 -1.22
N VAL A 310 8.75 18.39 -2.16
CA VAL A 310 10.21 18.51 -2.23
C VAL A 310 10.64 19.94 -2.55
N ALA A 311 9.98 20.59 -3.50
CA ALA A 311 10.33 21.95 -3.94
C ALA A 311 10.25 22.98 -2.79
N ILE A 312 9.26 22.84 -1.89
CA ILE A 312 9.12 23.73 -0.73
C ILE A 312 10.33 23.71 0.19
N THR A 313 11.05 22.60 0.26
CA THR A 313 12.28 22.48 1.06
C THR A 313 13.33 23.53 0.64
N PHE A 314 13.30 23.91 -0.62
CA PHE A 314 14.22 24.87 -1.22
C PHE A 314 13.63 26.29 -1.36
N THR A 315 12.49 26.58 -0.73
CA THR A 315 11.90 27.92 -0.70
C THR A 315 12.10 28.57 0.65
N LYS A 316 12.23 29.88 0.67
CA LYS A 316 12.51 30.65 1.89
C LYS A 316 11.33 30.64 2.87
N SER A 317 10.12 30.92 2.39
CA SER A 317 8.90 30.93 3.19
C SER A 317 7.65 30.76 2.31
N TYR A 318 7.17 29.55 2.19
CA TYR A 318 5.91 29.28 1.46
C TYR A 318 4.70 29.76 2.29
N PRO A 319 3.66 30.36 1.71
CA PRO A 319 3.50 30.74 0.28
C PRO A 319 3.97 32.17 -0.05
N TYR A 320 4.65 32.86 0.84
CA TYR A 320 4.92 34.31 0.74
C TYR A 320 6.22 34.65 0.00
N ASP A 321 7.25 33.83 0.12
CA ASP A 321 8.57 34.06 -0.48
C ASP A 321 9.09 32.74 -1.08
N LEU A 322 8.99 32.61 -2.39
CA LEU A 322 9.40 31.42 -3.15
C LEU A 322 10.86 31.48 -3.60
N THR A 323 11.64 32.48 -3.15
CA THR A 323 13.05 32.55 -3.51
C THR A 323 13.82 31.32 -3.03
N PHE A 324 14.74 30.84 -3.88
CA PHE A 324 15.54 29.65 -3.61
C PHE A 324 16.44 29.85 -2.38
N THR A 325 16.46 28.88 -1.50
CA THR A 325 17.33 28.87 -0.32
C THR A 325 17.71 27.45 0.09
N MET A 326 18.93 27.30 0.58
CA MET A 326 19.41 26.08 1.24
C MET A 326 19.32 26.14 2.78
N LYS A 327 18.81 27.24 3.34
CA LYS A 327 18.74 27.45 4.80
C LYS A 327 17.91 26.38 5.51
N ASN A 328 16.80 25.93 4.90
CA ASN A 328 15.93 24.93 5.49
C ASN A 328 16.67 23.60 5.65
N VAL A 329 17.39 23.18 4.59
CA VAL A 329 18.22 21.97 4.61
C VAL A 329 19.32 22.11 5.67
N ALA A 330 20.08 23.21 5.65
CA ALA A 330 21.16 23.45 6.60
C ALA A 330 20.66 23.47 8.06
N ASN A 331 19.52 24.12 8.32
CA ASN A 331 18.92 24.16 9.66
C ASN A 331 18.45 22.78 10.12
N THR A 332 17.90 21.96 9.23
CA THR A 332 17.47 20.60 9.52
C THR A 332 18.66 19.74 9.94
N PHE A 333 19.79 19.83 9.22
CA PHE A 333 21.02 19.13 9.60
C PHE A 333 21.61 19.64 10.91
N ARG A 334 21.60 20.97 11.16
CA ARG A 334 22.03 21.55 12.44
C ARG A 334 21.19 21.06 13.63
N LYS A 335 19.90 20.78 13.42
CA LYS A 335 18.99 20.23 14.45
C LYS A 335 19.12 18.72 14.65
N GLY A 336 20.15 18.08 14.09
CA GLY A 336 20.47 16.68 14.33
C GLY A 336 19.85 15.69 13.34
N ALA A 337 19.31 16.15 12.21
CA ALA A 337 18.72 15.26 11.20
C ALA A 337 19.67 14.17 10.69
N ALA A 338 20.97 14.43 10.67
CA ALA A 338 21.99 13.44 10.32
C ALA A 338 21.93 12.19 11.22
N GLY A 339 21.77 12.38 12.55
CA GLY A 339 21.63 11.27 13.50
C GLY A 339 20.37 10.44 13.24
N TYR A 340 19.23 11.09 13.03
CA TYR A 340 17.98 10.39 12.69
C TYR A 340 18.09 9.62 11.36
N LEU A 341 18.75 10.20 10.34
CA LEU A 341 18.96 9.56 9.06
C LEU A 341 19.82 8.30 9.20
N VAL A 342 20.95 8.40 9.93
CA VAL A 342 21.84 7.25 10.19
C VAL A 342 21.07 6.14 10.93
N ASN A 343 20.34 6.49 11.99
CA ASN A 343 19.54 5.52 12.74
C ASN A 343 18.51 4.81 11.82
N SER A 344 17.81 5.57 10.97
CA SER A 344 16.85 4.99 10.03
C SER A 344 17.50 4.04 9.05
N ILE A 345 18.67 4.39 8.49
CA ILE A 345 19.43 3.53 7.57
C ILE A 345 19.90 2.25 8.27
N VAL A 346 20.44 2.38 9.49
CA VAL A 346 20.91 1.24 10.29
C VAL A 346 19.75 0.28 10.58
N ILE A 347 18.62 0.81 11.05
CA ILE A 347 17.43 0.00 11.32
C ILE A 347 16.95 -0.69 10.06
N ALA A 348 16.84 0.03 8.93
CA ALA A 348 16.41 -0.52 7.66
C ALA A 348 17.36 -1.64 7.16
N PHE A 349 18.67 -1.43 7.28
CA PHE A 349 19.68 -2.42 6.89
C PHE A 349 19.56 -3.71 7.71
N PHE A 350 19.52 -3.59 9.05
CA PHE A 350 19.39 -4.77 9.90
C PHE A 350 18.03 -5.46 9.74
N THR A 351 16.95 -4.70 9.55
CA THR A 351 15.62 -5.28 9.29
C THR A 351 15.62 -6.06 7.97
N ALA A 352 16.22 -5.52 6.92
CA ALA A 352 16.33 -6.22 5.64
C ALA A 352 17.21 -7.48 5.76
N LEU A 353 18.35 -7.38 6.43
CA LEU A 353 19.27 -8.51 6.62
C LEU A 353 18.63 -9.64 7.43
N LEU A 354 18.04 -9.32 8.58
CA LEU A 354 17.43 -10.32 9.48
C LEU A 354 16.09 -10.84 8.95
N GLY A 355 15.35 -10.03 8.19
CA GLY A 355 14.08 -10.43 7.61
C GLY A 355 14.18 -11.30 6.35
N THR A 356 15.36 -11.32 5.70
CA THR A 356 15.62 -12.15 4.52
C THR A 356 16.44 -13.41 4.81
N ALA A 357 17.10 -13.49 5.95
CA ALA A 357 17.87 -14.67 6.41
C ALA A 357 16.96 -15.76 6.97
#